data_88fdc46706449ffdc60053ed50741b3a
#
_entry.id   88fdc46706449ffdc60053ed50741b3a
#
_cell.length_a   1.000
_cell.length_b   1.000
_cell.length_c   1.000
_cell.angle_alpha   90.00
_cell.angle_beta   90.00
_cell.angle_gamma   90.00
#
_symmetry.space_group_name_H-M   'P 1'
#
loop_
_entity.id
_entity.type
_entity.pdbx_description
1 polymer ?
#
loop_
_entity_poly.entity_id
_entity_poly.type
_entity_poly.pdbx_seq_one_letter_code
_entity_poly.pdbx_strand_id
1 'polypeptide(L)'
;MRGLCLISVAIALGALAPTANAGLLPPEDRRFVDDTAAAVMQQQRVPGVSVGMWGPAGDYVSTYGVRDTGTGAPMSRQDHVRIASITKSYVATEVLRQVDRGRLRLSDTIDGFVRGVPNGDQITIAQLLGMRAGTYDFTMDAAFGRRFAANPLMKFGVRDVLRIIRRHKPSFRPGARVQYSDTNYTLLGVVVEKVTGRSAEAVIKRDIIDRLGLSGTSFPTRPRLPRPFSHGYYAGDDGAGPVRDYTRINPRVAWTAGGMVSTLGDLRTWGRALARGSLLSKRLHARQLRFGPIPNPGSPIEVGYGLGVFKLGRWIGHNGAIYGFSTITMYLPGTGAQFVAIANLSTNFSTQTIDVFVPVARRLYPGSI
;
A
#
# COMPACT_ATOMS: atom_id res chain seq x y z
N MET A 1 61.42 40.40 -5.04
CA MET A 1 60.05 40.68 -5.52
C MET A 1 59.30 39.34 -5.53
N ARG A 2 58.45 39.11 -4.52
CA ARG A 2 57.63 37.87 -4.41
C ARG A 2 56.18 38.26 -4.76
N GLY A 3 55.70 37.74 -5.89
CA GLY A 3 54.35 37.94 -6.34
C GLY A 3 53.36 37.07 -5.52
N LEU A 4 52.40 37.70 -4.89
CA LEU A 4 51.26 37.07 -4.24
C LEU A 4 50.18 36.71 -5.31
N CYS A 5 49.93 35.44 -5.48
CA CYS A 5 48.81 34.98 -6.32
C CYS A 5 47.55 34.89 -5.44
N LEU A 6 46.56 35.78 -5.65
CA LEU A 6 45.27 35.77 -5.02
C LEU A 6 44.36 34.75 -5.77
N ILE A 7 44.03 33.64 -5.12
CA ILE A 7 43.02 32.70 -5.62
C ILE A 7 41.67 33.17 -5.13
N SER A 8 40.85 33.68 -6.07
CA SER A 8 39.45 34.00 -5.80
C SER A 8 38.60 32.74 -5.84
N VAL A 9 38.10 32.31 -4.69
CA VAL A 9 37.13 31.22 -4.57
C VAL A 9 35.75 31.81 -4.80
N ALA A 10 35.15 31.53 -5.95
CA ALA A 10 33.76 31.87 -6.22
C ALA A 10 32.85 30.85 -5.51
N ILE A 11 32.20 31.25 -4.43
CA ILE A 11 31.16 30.46 -3.77
C ILE A 11 29.88 30.61 -4.62
N ALA A 12 29.55 29.54 -5.36
CA ALA A 12 28.25 29.47 -6.03
C ALA A 12 27.17 29.21 -4.96
N LEU A 13 26.43 30.27 -4.60
CA LEU A 13 25.17 30.15 -3.86
C LEU A 13 24.15 29.43 -4.78
N GLY A 14 23.98 28.15 -4.56
CA GLY A 14 22.85 27.42 -5.14
C GLY A 14 21.54 28.01 -4.60
N ALA A 15 20.80 28.71 -5.45
CA ALA A 15 19.46 29.16 -5.13
C ALA A 15 18.58 27.96 -4.80
N LEU A 16 18.27 27.78 -3.52
CA LEU A 16 17.17 26.92 -3.08
C LEU A 16 15.89 27.52 -3.68
N ALA A 17 15.30 26.82 -4.65
CA ALA A 17 13.98 27.16 -5.15
C ALA A 17 13.02 27.23 -3.96
N PRO A 18 12.23 28.31 -3.82
CA PRO A 18 11.27 28.43 -2.73
C PRO A 18 10.30 27.24 -2.84
N THR A 19 10.18 26.46 -1.75
CA THR A 19 9.04 25.57 -1.58
C THR A 19 7.81 26.45 -1.52
N ALA A 20 7.09 26.55 -2.64
CA ALA A 20 5.80 27.22 -2.65
C ALA A 20 4.97 26.59 -1.53
N ASN A 21 4.59 27.37 -0.50
CA ASN A 21 3.54 27.00 0.41
C ASN A 21 2.30 26.79 -0.44
N ALA A 22 1.90 25.53 -0.67
CA ALA A 22 0.66 25.26 -1.35
C ALA A 22 -0.46 25.87 -0.50
N GLY A 23 -1.17 26.86 -1.07
CA GLY A 23 -2.36 27.42 -0.44
C GLY A 23 -3.45 26.35 -0.29
N LEU A 24 -4.59 26.74 0.23
CA LEU A 24 -5.76 25.87 0.26
C LEU A 24 -6.22 25.57 -1.18
N LEU A 25 -6.71 24.36 -1.42
CA LEU A 25 -7.35 23.99 -2.67
C LEU A 25 -8.50 25.00 -2.98
N PRO A 26 -8.66 25.50 -4.25
CA PRO A 26 -9.74 26.41 -4.62
C PRO A 26 -11.13 25.92 -4.21
N PRO A 27 -12.08 26.81 -3.87
CA PRO A 27 -13.40 26.42 -3.37
C PRO A 27 -14.16 25.46 -4.31
N GLU A 28 -14.09 25.70 -5.62
CA GLU A 28 -14.73 24.87 -6.65
C GLU A 28 -14.11 23.45 -6.71
N ASP A 29 -12.82 23.32 -6.49
CA ASP A 29 -12.13 22.04 -6.47
C ASP A 29 -12.36 21.30 -5.15
N ARG A 30 -12.45 22.03 -4.02
CA ARG A 30 -12.89 21.42 -2.75
C ARG A 30 -14.29 20.85 -2.86
N ARG A 31 -15.22 21.61 -3.41
CA ARG A 31 -16.60 21.14 -3.66
C ARG A 31 -16.61 19.90 -4.56
N PHE A 32 -15.80 19.88 -5.62
CA PHE A 32 -15.68 18.71 -6.48
C PHE A 32 -15.21 17.46 -5.74
N VAL A 33 -14.22 17.59 -4.82
CA VAL A 33 -13.77 16.49 -3.97
C VAL A 33 -14.88 16.02 -3.03
N ASP A 34 -15.62 16.97 -2.41
CA ASP A 34 -16.73 16.70 -1.50
C ASP A 34 -17.85 15.95 -2.22
N ASP A 35 -18.27 16.43 -3.38
CA ASP A 35 -19.33 15.82 -4.20
C ASP A 35 -18.91 14.41 -4.68
N THR A 36 -17.65 14.24 -5.07
CA THR A 36 -17.11 12.93 -5.49
C THR A 36 -17.13 11.92 -4.34
N ALA A 37 -16.70 12.34 -3.15
CA ALA A 37 -16.72 11.47 -1.97
C ALA A 37 -18.15 11.13 -1.57
N ALA A 38 -19.07 12.10 -1.59
CA ALA A 38 -20.50 11.90 -1.28
C ALA A 38 -21.16 10.93 -2.27
N ALA A 39 -20.88 11.07 -3.58
CA ALA A 39 -21.40 10.18 -4.61
C ALA A 39 -20.94 8.73 -4.40
N VAL A 40 -19.64 8.50 -4.12
CA VAL A 40 -19.10 7.16 -3.82
C VAL A 40 -19.75 6.58 -2.56
N MET A 41 -19.89 7.40 -1.50
CA MET A 41 -20.54 6.96 -0.27
C MET A 41 -21.98 6.51 -0.51
N GLN A 42 -22.74 7.28 -1.27
CA GLN A 42 -24.13 6.97 -1.60
C GLN A 42 -24.23 5.72 -2.48
N GLN A 43 -23.50 5.67 -3.58
CA GLN A 43 -23.57 4.59 -4.57
C GLN A 43 -23.09 3.25 -4.03
N GLN A 44 -22.06 3.27 -3.18
CA GLN A 44 -21.42 2.07 -2.66
C GLN A 44 -21.73 1.81 -1.17
N ARG A 45 -22.66 2.56 -0.57
CA ARG A 45 -23.11 2.39 0.82
C ARG A 45 -21.98 2.50 1.85
N VAL A 46 -20.97 3.33 1.56
CA VAL A 46 -19.80 3.52 2.45
C VAL A 46 -20.18 4.39 3.64
N PRO A 47 -20.07 3.92 4.90
CA PRO A 47 -20.45 4.70 6.07
C PRO A 47 -19.58 5.93 6.29
N GLY A 48 -18.28 5.86 6.00
CA GLY A 48 -17.37 6.98 6.21
C GLY A 48 -16.15 6.95 5.29
N VAL A 49 -15.72 8.15 4.88
CA VAL A 49 -14.57 8.36 4.01
C VAL A 49 -13.68 9.47 4.59
N SER A 50 -12.38 9.31 4.50
CA SER A 50 -11.39 10.37 4.72
C SER A 50 -10.58 10.58 3.45
N VAL A 51 -10.41 11.83 3.03
CA VAL A 51 -9.63 12.22 1.85
C VAL A 51 -8.60 13.26 2.26
N GLY A 52 -7.39 13.12 1.75
CA GLY A 52 -6.34 14.13 1.85
C GLY A 52 -5.65 14.34 0.52
N MET A 53 -5.47 15.59 0.16
CA MET A 53 -4.72 16.03 -1.00
C MET A 53 -3.69 17.07 -0.59
N TRP A 54 -2.52 17.00 -1.21
CA TRP A 54 -1.43 17.96 -0.98
C TRP A 54 -0.64 18.13 -2.27
N GLY A 55 -0.32 19.36 -2.61
CA GLY A 55 0.48 19.61 -3.80
C GLY A 55 0.25 20.98 -4.44
N PRO A 56 0.79 21.20 -5.64
CA PRO A 56 0.73 22.50 -6.30
C PRO A 56 -0.69 23.05 -6.54
N ALA A 57 -1.69 22.17 -6.70
CA ALA A 57 -3.08 22.60 -6.85
C ALA A 57 -3.70 23.16 -5.55
N GLY A 58 -3.06 22.88 -4.40
CA GLY A 58 -3.49 23.27 -3.07
C GLY A 58 -3.62 22.07 -2.13
N ASP A 59 -3.70 22.34 -0.83
CA ASP A 59 -3.88 21.34 0.20
C ASP A 59 -5.37 21.27 0.61
N TYR A 60 -5.89 20.06 0.78
CA TYR A 60 -7.24 19.82 1.27
C TYR A 60 -7.32 18.50 2.03
N VAL A 61 -7.93 18.52 3.22
CA VAL A 61 -8.20 17.32 4.02
C VAL A 61 -9.63 17.40 4.54
N SER A 62 -10.43 16.39 4.24
CA SER A 62 -11.82 16.30 4.70
C SER A 62 -12.18 14.88 5.13
N THR A 63 -13.20 14.79 5.98
CA THR A 63 -13.77 13.52 6.44
C THR A 63 -15.30 13.58 6.33
N TYR A 64 -15.89 12.49 5.90
CA TYR A 64 -17.33 12.41 5.61
C TYR A 64 -17.93 11.21 6.30
N GLY A 65 -19.18 11.35 6.75
CA GLY A 65 -19.94 10.27 7.37
C GLY A 65 -19.37 9.84 8.73
N VAL A 66 -19.57 8.58 9.05
CA VAL A 66 -19.32 8.05 10.41
C VAL A 66 -18.27 6.97 10.46
N ARG A 67 -17.46 6.99 11.52
CA ARG A 67 -16.51 5.92 11.83
C ARG A 67 -17.17 4.73 12.53
N ASP A 68 -18.35 4.92 13.09
CA ASP A 68 -19.12 3.91 13.82
C ASP A 68 -20.60 4.10 13.54
N THR A 69 -21.22 3.16 12.83
CA THR A 69 -22.64 3.21 12.50
C THR A 69 -23.56 2.93 13.70
N GLY A 70 -23.04 2.29 14.75
CA GLY A 70 -23.79 2.01 15.97
C GLY A 70 -23.97 3.23 16.87
N THR A 71 -22.95 4.09 16.92
CA THR A 71 -22.97 5.30 17.76
C THR A 71 -23.20 6.59 16.99
N GLY A 72 -23.05 6.57 15.68
CA GLY A 72 -23.08 7.78 14.84
C GLY A 72 -21.83 8.65 14.97
N ALA A 73 -20.77 8.17 15.63
CA ALA A 73 -19.55 8.94 15.81
C ALA A 73 -18.91 9.33 14.46
N PRO A 74 -18.59 10.63 14.23
CA PRO A 74 -18.10 11.10 12.95
C PRO A 74 -16.72 10.52 12.61
N MET A 75 -16.45 10.35 11.31
CA MET A 75 -15.13 9.97 10.80
C MET A 75 -14.08 11.01 11.18
N SER A 76 -12.85 10.58 11.48
CA SER A 76 -11.75 11.47 11.88
C SER A 76 -10.48 11.16 11.09
N ARG A 77 -9.72 12.22 10.76
CA ARG A 77 -8.40 12.08 10.13
C ARG A 77 -7.34 11.38 11.00
N GLN A 78 -7.60 11.28 12.30
CA GLN A 78 -6.74 10.58 13.26
C GLN A 78 -7.13 9.10 13.42
N ASP A 79 -8.22 8.65 12.83
CA ASP A 79 -8.66 7.28 12.99
C ASP A 79 -7.64 6.28 12.43
N HIS A 80 -7.30 5.30 13.25
CA HIS A 80 -6.51 4.15 12.82
C HIS A 80 -7.40 3.21 12.01
N VAL A 81 -6.88 2.74 10.89
CA VAL A 81 -7.54 1.81 9.96
C VAL A 81 -6.57 0.73 9.51
N ARG A 82 -7.09 -0.41 9.08
CA ARG A 82 -6.27 -1.40 8.39
C ARG A 82 -5.97 -0.91 6.98
N ILE A 83 -4.67 -0.87 6.62
CA ILE A 83 -4.24 -0.35 5.33
C ILE A 83 -4.08 -1.43 4.25
N ALA A 84 -4.44 -2.66 4.60
CA ALA A 84 -4.46 -3.77 3.65
C ALA A 84 -3.16 -3.87 2.82
N SER A 85 -3.29 -4.02 1.52
CA SER A 85 -2.17 -4.26 0.61
C SER A 85 -1.15 -3.12 0.51
N ILE A 86 -1.42 -1.92 1.05
CA ILE A 86 -0.36 -0.91 1.22
C ILE A 86 0.79 -1.48 2.07
N THR A 87 0.51 -2.45 2.97
CA THR A 87 1.52 -3.23 3.72
C THR A 87 2.61 -3.80 2.81
N LYS A 88 2.25 -4.23 1.60
CA LYS A 88 3.22 -4.81 0.65
C LYS A 88 4.34 -3.85 0.29
N SER A 89 4.04 -2.56 0.19
CA SER A 89 5.05 -1.55 -0.11
C SER A 89 6.07 -1.39 1.02
N TYR A 90 5.66 -1.54 2.28
CA TYR A 90 6.56 -1.57 3.44
C TYR A 90 7.46 -2.81 3.41
N VAL A 91 6.87 -3.98 3.17
CA VAL A 91 7.61 -5.26 3.07
C VAL A 91 8.60 -5.23 1.92
N ALA A 92 8.19 -4.76 0.74
CA ALA A 92 9.06 -4.62 -0.42
C ALA A 92 10.23 -3.68 -0.13
N THR A 93 9.97 -2.53 0.49
CA THR A 93 11.01 -1.59 0.88
C THR A 93 12.00 -2.25 1.84
N GLU A 94 11.53 -3.02 2.82
CA GLU A 94 12.42 -3.72 3.74
C GLU A 94 13.25 -4.80 3.05
N VAL A 95 12.65 -5.61 2.16
CA VAL A 95 13.39 -6.59 1.35
C VAL A 95 14.49 -5.90 0.53
N LEU A 96 14.17 -4.78 -0.14
CA LEU A 96 15.14 -4.01 -0.91
C LEU A 96 16.25 -3.40 -0.03
N ARG A 97 15.92 -3.00 1.21
CA ARG A 97 16.92 -2.56 2.20
C ARG A 97 17.90 -3.68 2.60
N GLN A 98 17.41 -4.92 2.70
CA GLN A 98 18.31 -6.07 2.93
C GLN A 98 19.21 -6.33 1.72
N VAL A 99 18.72 -6.05 0.50
CA VAL A 99 19.54 -6.08 -0.73
C VAL A 99 20.58 -4.96 -0.71
N ASP A 100 20.23 -3.73 -0.34
CA ASP A 100 21.21 -2.62 -0.19
C ASP A 100 22.28 -2.92 0.85
N ARG A 101 21.96 -3.68 1.89
CA ARG A 101 22.89 -4.13 2.92
C ARG A 101 23.73 -5.34 2.51
N GLY A 102 23.57 -5.87 1.31
CA GLY A 102 24.28 -7.05 0.81
C GLY A 102 23.91 -8.38 1.49
N ARG A 103 22.80 -8.41 2.25
CA ARG A 103 22.33 -9.61 2.97
C ARG A 103 21.41 -10.50 2.14
N LEU A 104 20.95 -10.01 1.00
CA LEU A 104 20.02 -10.66 0.09
C LEU A 104 20.32 -10.21 -1.33
N ARG A 105 20.11 -11.08 -2.31
CA ARG A 105 20.18 -10.75 -3.73
C ARG A 105 18.79 -10.87 -4.35
N LEU A 106 18.47 -9.99 -5.29
CA LEU A 106 17.22 -10.08 -6.04
C LEU A 106 17.11 -11.36 -6.91
N SER A 107 18.24 -11.98 -7.21
CA SER A 107 18.36 -13.27 -7.92
C SER A 107 18.27 -14.49 -7.03
N ASP A 108 18.34 -14.34 -5.69
CA ASP A 108 18.21 -15.49 -4.80
C ASP A 108 16.83 -16.14 -4.97
N THR A 109 16.80 -17.48 -4.91
CA THR A 109 15.55 -18.23 -5.07
C THR A 109 14.86 -18.45 -3.75
N ILE A 110 13.53 -18.55 -3.78
CA ILE A 110 12.73 -18.70 -2.55
C ILE A 110 13.00 -20.02 -1.83
N ASP A 111 13.41 -21.08 -2.53
CA ASP A 111 13.68 -22.38 -1.92
C ASP A 111 14.83 -22.33 -0.89
N GLY A 112 15.76 -21.40 -1.06
CA GLY A 112 16.82 -21.12 -0.06
C GLY A 112 16.29 -20.60 1.29
N PHE A 113 15.05 -20.11 1.32
CA PHE A 113 14.43 -19.52 2.52
C PHE A 113 13.19 -20.32 2.98
N VAL A 114 12.39 -20.81 2.04
CA VAL A 114 11.12 -21.48 2.31
C VAL A 114 11.03 -22.75 1.44
N ARG A 115 11.27 -23.90 2.04
CA ARG A 115 11.21 -25.17 1.33
C ARG A 115 9.79 -25.57 0.95
N GLY A 116 9.64 -26.23 -0.20
CA GLY A 116 8.40 -26.82 -0.67
C GLY A 116 7.41 -25.82 -1.23
N VAL A 117 7.88 -24.67 -1.68
CA VAL A 117 7.13 -23.79 -2.58
C VAL A 117 7.16 -24.39 -3.99
N PRO A 118 6.03 -24.62 -4.67
CA PRO A 118 6.05 -25.10 -6.05
C PRO A 118 6.88 -24.19 -6.96
N ASN A 119 7.82 -24.75 -7.72
CA ASN A 119 8.85 -24.06 -8.52
C ASN A 119 9.76 -23.14 -7.71
N GLY A 120 9.94 -23.40 -6.42
CA GLY A 120 10.69 -22.53 -5.51
C GLY A 120 12.15 -22.33 -5.90
N ASP A 121 12.77 -23.30 -6.54
CA ASP A 121 14.12 -23.29 -7.12
C ASP A 121 14.27 -22.32 -8.32
N GLN A 122 13.16 -21.96 -8.97
CA GLN A 122 13.10 -21.05 -10.13
C GLN A 122 12.52 -19.66 -9.78
N ILE A 123 11.83 -19.55 -8.65
CA ILE A 123 11.19 -18.30 -8.23
C ILE A 123 12.21 -17.42 -7.51
N THR A 124 12.57 -16.29 -8.11
CA THR A 124 13.48 -15.32 -7.51
C THR A 124 12.77 -14.33 -6.59
N ILE A 125 13.53 -13.71 -5.69
CA ILE A 125 13.04 -12.60 -4.84
C ILE A 125 12.50 -11.44 -5.69
N ALA A 126 13.16 -11.12 -6.82
CA ALA A 126 12.65 -10.10 -7.74
C ALA A 126 11.26 -10.46 -8.32
N GLN A 127 11.04 -11.72 -8.66
CA GLN A 127 9.75 -12.19 -9.19
C GLN A 127 8.64 -12.16 -8.13
N LEU A 128 8.95 -12.51 -6.88
CA LEU A 128 7.99 -12.35 -5.78
C LEU A 128 7.60 -10.89 -5.57
N LEU A 129 8.59 -9.98 -5.45
CA LEU A 129 8.36 -8.55 -5.29
C LEU A 129 7.54 -7.94 -6.43
N GLY A 130 7.82 -8.37 -7.67
CA GLY A 130 7.20 -7.85 -8.90
C GLY A 130 5.94 -8.60 -9.34
N MET A 131 5.33 -9.42 -8.50
CA MET A 131 4.12 -10.21 -8.85
C MET A 131 4.29 -11.12 -10.07
N ARG A 132 5.50 -11.68 -10.27
CA ARG A 132 5.85 -12.53 -11.42
C ARG A 132 6.24 -13.96 -11.02
N ALA A 133 5.95 -14.36 -9.79
CA ALA A 133 6.35 -15.67 -9.28
C ALA A 133 5.51 -16.84 -9.81
N GLY A 134 4.26 -16.58 -10.20
CA GLY A 134 3.33 -17.63 -10.63
C GLY A 134 2.82 -18.51 -9.50
N THR A 135 3.03 -18.13 -8.24
CA THR A 135 2.48 -18.86 -7.10
C THR A 135 0.94 -18.78 -7.10
N TYR A 136 0.28 -19.88 -6.72
CA TYR A 136 -1.15 -19.83 -6.46
C TYR A 136 -1.44 -18.81 -5.35
N ASP A 137 -2.45 -17.96 -5.52
CA ASP A 137 -2.87 -17.03 -4.49
C ASP A 137 -3.75 -17.75 -3.46
N PHE A 138 -3.29 -17.86 -2.22
CA PHE A 138 -4.02 -18.55 -1.16
C PHE A 138 -5.40 -17.91 -0.86
N THR A 139 -5.58 -16.63 -1.16
CA THR A 139 -6.87 -15.95 -0.96
C THR A 139 -7.95 -16.42 -1.92
N MET A 140 -7.56 -17.04 -3.05
CA MET A 140 -8.47 -17.64 -4.01
C MET A 140 -8.95 -19.05 -3.62
N ASP A 141 -8.43 -19.63 -2.53
CA ASP A 141 -8.88 -20.94 -2.04
C ASP A 141 -10.28 -20.83 -1.40
N ALA A 142 -11.25 -21.48 -2.00
CA ALA A 142 -12.64 -21.41 -1.55
C ALA A 142 -12.84 -21.93 -0.10
N ALA A 143 -12.05 -22.92 0.34
CA ALA A 143 -12.12 -23.42 1.72
C ALA A 143 -11.56 -22.40 2.71
N PHE A 144 -10.49 -21.70 2.33
CA PHE A 144 -9.98 -20.56 3.10
C PHE A 144 -11.04 -19.46 3.21
N GLY A 145 -11.64 -19.05 2.09
CA GLY A 145 -12.67 -18.00 2.06
C GLY A 145 -13.86 -18.32 2.97
N ARG A 146 -14.42 -19.51 2.87
CA ARG A 146 -15.53 -19.95 3.75
C ARG A 146 -15.14 -19.94 5.23
N ARG A 147 -13.96 -20.44 5.58
CA ARG A 147 -13.47 -20.48 6.97
C ARG A 147 -13.27 -19.07 7.53
N PHE A 148 -12.70 -18.16 6.73
CA PHE A 148 -12.49 -16.81 7.15
C PHE A 148 -13.79 -16.01 7.31
N ALA A 149 -14.73 -16.17 6.38
CA ALA A 149 -16.06 -15.57 6.49
C ALA A 149 -16.82 -16.05 7.75
N ALA A 150 -16.71 -17.35 8.08
CA ALA A 150 -17.33 -17.92 9.28
C ALA A 150 -16.63 -17.50 10.58
N ASN A 151 -15.31 -17.29 10.56
CA ASN A 151 -14.54 -16.87 11.74
C ASN A 151 -13.36 -15.97 11.35
N PRO A 152 -13.54 -14.64 11.29
CA PRO A 152 -12.46 -13.68 10.98
C PRO A 152 -11.32 -13.67 12.01
N LEU A 153 -11.53 -14.27 13.18
CA LEU A 153 -10.52 -14.41 14.24
C LEU A 153 -9.77 -15.74 14.19
N MET A 154 -10.05 -16.59 13.20
CA MET A 154 -9.41 -17.90 13.09
C MET A 154 -7.89 -17.84 13.15
N LYS A 155 -7.27 -18.85 13.72
CA LYS A 155 -5.81 -19.02 13.68
C LYS A 155 -5.40 -19.36 12.24
N PHE A 156 -4.49 -18.58 11.69
CA PHE A 156 -3.97 -18.75 10.34
C PHE A 156 -2.54 -18.20 10.27
N GLY A 157 -1.70 -18.78 9.42
CA GLY A 157 -0.32 -18.31 9.28
C GLY A 157 0.39 -18.98 8.10
N VAL A 158 1.70 -18.76 8.01
CA VAL A 158 2.54 -19.22 6.89
C VAL A 158 2.39 -20.71 6.60
N ARG A 159 2.29 -21.56 7.63
CA ARG A 159 2.10 -23.01 7.45
C ARG A 159 0.80 -23.34 6.72
N ASP A 160 -0.26 -22.58 6.96
CA ASP A 160 -1.55 -22.75 6.29
C ASP A 160 -1.45 -22.32 4.83
N VAL A 161 -0.80 -21.17 4.57
CA VAL A 161 -0.51 -20.70 3.20
C VAL A 161 0.27 -21.75 2.43
N LEU A 162 1.36 -22.28 2.99
CA LEU A 162 2.15 -23.36 2.35
C LEU A 162 1.34 -24.63 2.09
N ARG A 163 0.44 -24.99 3.01
CA ARG A 163 -0.46 -26.14 2.81
C ARG A 163 -1.42 -25.90 1.65
N ILE A 164 -1.96 -24.69 1.50
CA ILE A 164 -2.84 -24.33 0.39
C ILE A 164 -2.08 -24.38 -0.93
N ILE A 165 -0.98 -23.65 -1.06
CA ILE A 165 -0.27 -23.54 -2.35
C ILE A 165 0.30 -24.87 -2.84
N ARG A 166 0.60 -25.81 -1.94
CA ARG A 166 1.04 -27.17 -2.31
C ARG A 166 -0.06 -28.05 -2.90
N ARG A 167 -1.33 -27.72 -2.67
CA ARG A 167 -2.49 -28.46 -3.21
C ARG A 167 -2.92 -27.95 -4.58
N HIS A 168 -2.44 -26.77 -4.96
CA HIS A 168 -2.81 -26.11 -6.21
C HIS A 168 -1.62 -26.09 -7.18
N LYS A 169 -1.93 -26.15 -8.47
CA LYS A 169 -0.93 -25.93 -9.52
C LYS A 169 -0.49 -24.46 -9.51
N PRO A 170 0.78 -24.16 -9.82
CA PRO A 170 1.21 -22.80 -10.08
C PRO A 170 0.35 -22.15 -11.17
N SER A 171 0.07 -20.87 -11.03
CA SER A 171 -0.80 -20.13 -11.97
C SER A 171 -0.15 -19.95 -13.35
N PHE A 172 1.20 -19.90 -13.38
CA PHE A 172 2.02 -19.79 -14.59
C PHE A 172 3.51 -20.05 -14.26
N ARG A 173 4.35 -20.17 -15.28
CA ARG A 173 5.81 -20.32 -15.09
C ARG A 173 6.41 -19.03 -14.50
N PRO A 174 7.36 -19.13 -13.56
CA PRO A 174 8.03 -17.97 -12.99
C PRO A 174 8.55 -17.01 -14.06
N GLY A 175 8.28 -15.73 -13.93
CA GLY A 175 8.69 -14.68 -14.87
C GLY A 175 7.76 -14.45 -16.06
N ALA A 176 6.80 -15.32 -16.38
CA ALA A 176 6.03 -15.26 -17.63
C ALA A 176 5.11 -14.04 -17.74
N ARG A 177 4.48 -13.63 -16.64
CA ARG A 177 3.56 -12.48 -16.62
C ARG A 177 3.47 -11.87 -15.22
N VAL A 178 2.82 -10.71 -15.12
CA VAL A 178 2.42 -10.10 -13.85
C VAL A 178 1.03 -10.62 -13.48
N GLN A 179 0.89 -11.16 -12.27
CA GLN A 179 -0.40 -11.51 -11.67
C GLN A 179 -0.30 -11.33 -10.16
N TYR A 180 -1.20 -10.52 -9.63
CA TYR A 180 -1.24 -10.22 -8.19
C TYR A 180 -1.43 -11.49 -7.36
N SER A 181 -0.66 -11.61 -6.25
CA SER A 181 -0.77 -12.73 -5.32
C SER A 181 -0.32 -12.33 -3.92
N ASP A 182 -1.19 -12.50 -2.94
CA ASP A 182 -0.89 -12.31 -1.52
C ASP A 182 0.13 -13.32 -1.00
N THR A 183 0.17 -14.50 -1.59
CA THR A 183 1.16 -15.54 -1.30
C THR A 183 2.60 -15.01 -1.45
N ASN A 184 2.88 -14.22 -2.48
CA ASN A 184 4.21 -13.68 -2.72
C ASN A 184 4.72 -12.90 -1.51
N TYR A 185 3.88 -12.06 -0.94
CA TYR A 185 4.28 -11.20 0.17
C TYR A 185 4.28 -11.90 1.51
N THR A 186 3.48 -12.95 1.68
CA THR A 186 3.62 -13.87 2.81
C THR A 186 4.98 -14.58 2.78
N LEU A 187 5.44 -15.04 1.61
CA LEU A 187 6.76 -15.64 1.44
C LEU A 187 7.89 -14.63 1.69
N LEU A 188 7.76 -13.39 1.17
CA LEU A 188 8.74 -12.32 1.41
C LEU A 188 8.83 -11.95 2.89
N GLY A 189 7.75 -12.02 3.66
CA GLY A 189 7.80 -11.89 5.12
C GLY A 189 8.71 -12.92 5.77
N VAL A 190 8.61 -14.19 5.36
CA VAL A 190 9.52 -15.25 5.85
C VAL A 190 10.97 -14.98 5.44
N VAL A 191 11.20 -14.49 4.23
CA VAL A 191 12.55 -14.09 3.78
C VAL A 191 13.13 -13.01 4.70
N VAL A 192 12.36 -11.95 5.02
CA VAL A 192 12.79 -10.90 5.96
C VAL A 192 13.17 -11.51 7.30
N GLU A 193 12.33 -12.41 7.86
CA GLU A 193 12.62 -13.06 9.14
C GLU A 193 13.90 -13.91 9.09
N LYS A 194 14.09 -14.69 8.02
CA LYS A 194 15.28 -15.55 7.84
C LYS A 194 16.57 -14.74 7.71
N VAL A 195 16.53 -13.66 6.92
CA VAL A 195 17.69 -12.82 6.65
C VAL A 195 18.08 -11.99 7.87
N THR A 196 17.11 -11.58 8.69
CA THR A 196 17.34 -10.66 9.82
C THR A 196 17.43 -11.35 11.18
N GLY A 197 16.93 -12.59 11.31
CA GLY A 197 16.81 -13.31 12.57
C GLY A 197 15.76 -12.70 13.52
N ARG A 198 14.88 -11.81 13.02
CA ARG A 198 13.87 -11.08 13.80
C ARG A 198 12.52 -11.19 13.11
N SER A 199 11.42 -10.99 13.85
CA SER A 199 10.08 -10.96 13.24
C SER A 199 9.97 -9.80 12.24
N ALA A 200 9.22 -10.03 11.16
CA ALA A 200 8.99 -9.01 10.13
C ALA A 200 8.39 -7.73 10.72
N GLU A 201 7.49 -7.86 11.70
CA GLU A 201 6.89 -6.75 12.42
C GLU A 201 7.94 -5.88 13.14
N ALA A 202 8.87 -6.52 13.85
CA ALA A 202 9.94 -5.81 14.57
C ALA A 202 10.92 -5.11 13.63
N VAL A 203 11.24 -5.75 12.51
CA VAL A 203 12.17 -5.17 11.52
C VAL A 203 11.54 -3.98 10.81
N ILE A 204 10.29 -4.11 10.33
CA ILE A 204 9.56 -3.02 9.67
C ILE A 204 9.33 -1.87 10.65
N LYS A 205 9.01 -2.16 11.91
CA LYS A 205 8.88 -1.12 12.93
C LYS A 205 10.16 -0.30 13.03
N ARG A 206 11.30 -0.95 13.32
CA ARG A 206 12.60 -0.28 13.53
C ARG A 206 13.10 0.45 12.28
N ASP A 207 13.03 -0.21 11.12
CA ASP A 207 13.74 0.22 9.92
C ASP A 207 12.93 1.16 9.03
N ILE A 208 11.61 1.21 9.22
CA ILE A 208 10.70 2.05 8.42
C ILE A 208 9.87 2.96 9.31
N ILE A 209 9.05 2.38 10.20
CA ILE A 209 8.07 3.14 10.99
C ILE A 209 8.77 4.17 11.88
N ASP A 210 9.71 3.72 12.71
CA ASP A 210 10.44 4.58 13.65
C ASP A 210 11.34 5.59 12.90
N ARG A 211 11.97 5.19 11.78
CA ARG A 211 12.82 6.08 10.99
C ARG A 211 12.07 7.22 10.30
N LEU A 212 10.83 7.00 9.93
CA LEU A 212 9.98 8.00 9.29
C LEU A 212 9.07 8.73 10.27
N GLY A 213 9.11 8.40 11.56
CA GLY A 213 8.28 9.00 12.59
C GLY A 213 6.79 8.72 12.41
N LEU A 214 6.42 7.53 11.90
CA LEU A 214 5.03 7.15 11.62
C LEU A 214 4.33 6.71 12.92
N SER A 215 3.98 7.65 13.78
CA SER A 215 3.48 7.38 15.14
C SER A 215 2.10 6.70 15.18
N GLY A 216 1.28 6.89 14.14
CA GLY A 216 -0.02 6.23 13.96
C GLY A 216 0.06 4.93 13.15
N THR A 217 1.26 4.47 12.78
CA THR A 217 1.44 3.24 12.00
C THR A 217 1.96 2.11 12.87
N SER A 218 1.37 0.94 12.70
CA SER A 218 1.80 -0.26 13.42
C SER A 218 1.62 -1.53 12.58
N PHE A 219 2.33 -2.58 12.99
CA PHE A 219 2.14 -3.92 12.43
C PHE A 219 1.61 -4.82 13.55
N PRO A 220 0.29 -4.86 13.76
CA PRO A 220 -0.29 -5.53 14.91
C PRO A 220 -0.23 -7.06 14.79
N THR A 221 -0.05 -7.70 15.94
CA THR A 221 -0.15 -9.17 16.08
C THR A 221 -1.49 -9.60 16.70
N ARG A 222 -2.31 -8.63 17.14
CA ARG A 222 -3.61 -8.84 17.78
C ARG A 222 -4.72 -8.17 16.98
N PRO A 223 -5.98 -8.64 17.08
CA PRO A 223 -7.12 -8.11 16.32
C PRO A 223 -7.53 -6.66 16.63
N ARG A 224 -7.18 -6.15 17.81
CA ARG A 224 -7.59 -4.81 18.25
C ARG A 224 -6.83 -3.72 17.48
N LEU A 225 -7.56 -2.68 17.05
CA LEU A 225 -6.97 -1.44 16.52
C LEU A 225 -6.57 -0.47 17.64
N PRO A 226 -5.51 0.33 17.47
CA PRO A 226 -5.19 1.45 18.37
C PRO A 226 -6.31 2.49 18.37
N ARG A 227 -6.49 3.22 19.48
CA ARG A 227 -7.44 4.33 19.56
C ARG A 227 -6.79 5.66 19.15
N PRO A 228 -7.55 6.61 18.56
CA PRO A 228 -8.89 6.44 18.00
C PRO A 228 -8.88 5.54 16.75
N PHE A 229 -9.98 4.87 16.43
CA PHE A 229 -10.07 4.03 15.22
C PHE A 229 -11.44 4.15 14.57
N SER A 230 -11.50 3.86 13.27
CA SER A 230 -12.74 3.62 12.56
C SER A 230 -13.14 2.15 12.64
N HIS A 231 -14.42 1.87 12.81
CA HIS A 231 -14.99 0.56 12.52
C HIS A 231 -14.87 0.27 11.02
N GLY A 232 -14.72 -0.99 10.69
CA GLY A 232 -14.58 -1.44 9.31
C GLY A 232 -15.75 -2.36 8.93
N TYR A 233 -16.39 -2.09 7.81
CA TYR A 233 -17.63 -2.74 7.39
C TYR A 233 -17.46 -3.52 6.10
N TYR A 234 -18.18 -4.63 5.99
CA TYR A 234 -18.18 -5.48 4.79
C TYR A 234 -19.62 -5.80 4.39
N ALA A 235 -19.94 -5.59 3.13
CA ALA A 235 -21.30 -5.74 2.57
C ALA A 235 -21.44 -6.95 1.64
N GLY A 236 -20.56 -7.94 1.74
CA GLY A 236 -20.48 -9.06 0.80
C GLY A 236 -19.59 -8.74 -0.40
N ASP A 237 -19.34 -9.77 -1.23
CA ASP A 237 -18.41 -9.67 -2.36
C ASP A 237 -18.90 -8.69 -3.45
N ASP A 238 -20.20 -8.63 -3.66
CA ASP A 238 -20.88 -7.73 -4.62
C ASP A 238 -21.29 -6.37 -4.01
N GLY A 239 -21.13 -6.18 -2.69
CA GLY A 239 -21.58 -4.99 -1.97
C GLY A 239 -23.09 -4.91 -1.71
N ALA A 240 -23.88 -5.89 -2.17
CA ALA A 240 -25.34 -5.91 -2.03
C ALA A 240 -25.83 -6.54 -0.71
N GLY A 241 -24.96 -7.30 -0.05
CA GLY A 241 -25.26 -7.98 1.20
C GLY A 241 -25.49 -7.06 2.41
N PRO A 242 -25.89 -7.63 3.55
CA PRO A 242 -26.02 -6.88 4.79
C PRO A 242 -24.64 -6.37 5.24
N VAL A 243 -24.59 -5.10 5.65
CA VAL A 243 -23.37 -4.48 6.18
C VAL A 243 -23.06 -5.08 7.56
N ARG A 244 -21.91 -5.71 7.69
CA ARG A 244 -21.42 -6.34 8.92
C ARG A 244 -20.12 -5.70 9.38
N ASP A 245 -19.93 -5.63 10.70
CA ASP A 245 -18.70 -5.13 11.31
C ASP A 245 -17.59 -6.19 11.28
N TYR A 246 -16.51 -5.87 10.57
CA TYR A 246 -15.28 -6.64 10.49
C TYR A 246 -14.07 -5.89 11.07
N THR A 247 -14.30 -4.95 11.97
CA THR A 247 -13.24 -4.20 12.66
C THR A 247 -12.19 -5.14 13.29
N ARG A 248 -12.68 -6.25 13.87
CA ARG A 248 -11.86 -7.24 14.54
C ARG A 248 -11.62 -8.47 13.66
N ILE A 249 -10.50 -8.47 12.97
CA ILE A 249 -9.99 -9.65 12.23
C ILE A 249 -8.61 -10.03 12.75
N ASN A 250 -8.25 -11.31 12.62
CA ASN A 250 -6.88 -11.73 12.95
C ASN A 250 -5.89 -11.15 11.92
N PRO A 251 -4.99 -10.22 12.30
CA PRO A 251 -4.08 -9.58 11.35
C PRO A 251 -3.09 -10.56 10.71
N ARG A 252 -2.84 -11.70 11.34
CA ARG A 252 -1.96 -12.74 10.80
C ARG A 252 -2.53 -13.44 9.55
N VAL A 253 -3.82 -13.33 9.29
CA VAL A 253 -4.43 -13.86 8.06
C VAL A 253 -3.84 -13.17 6.83
N ALA A 254 -3.71 -11.86 6.86
CA ALA A 254 -3.08 -11.08 5.80
C ALA A 254 -1.58 -10.85 6.04
N TRP A 255 -1.14 -10.80 7.29
CA TRP A 255 0.23 -10.62 7.75
C TRP A 255 1.02 -9.64 6.86
N THR A 256 2.19 -10.05 6.33
CA THR A 256 3.05 -9.23 5.45
C THR A 256 2.43 -8.92 4.09
N ALA A 257 1.32 -9.54 3.74
CA ALA A 257 0.54 -9.18 2.55
C ALA A 257 -0.46 -8.03 2.81
N GLY A 258 -0.90 -7.79 4.10
CA GLY A 258 -1.96 -6.81 4.33
C GLY A 258 -2.29 -6.50 5.80
N GLY A 259 -1.43 -6.86 6.76
CA GLY A 259 -1.77 -6.83 8.18
C GLY A 259 -1.55 -5.51 8.92
N MET A 260 -0.98 -4.48 8.27
CA MET A 260 -0.63 -3.22 8.96
C MET A 260 -1.83 -2.30 9.17
N VAL A 261 -1.64 -1.39 10.11
CA VAL A 261 -2.58 -0.33 10.51
C VAL A 261 -1.88 1.00 10.38
N SER A 262 -2.61 2.05 9.94
CA SER A 262 -2.08 3.40 9.82
C SER A 262 -3.19 4.46 9.93
N THR A 263 -2.82 5.73 9.80
CA THR A 263 -3.70 6.90 9.73
C THR A 263 -3.53 7.64 8.40
N LEU A 264 -4.45 8.55 8.09
CA LEU A 264 -4.38 9.40 6.89
C LEU A 264 -3.04 10.16 6.81
N GLY A 265 -2.58 10.74 7.93
CA GLY A 265 -1.34 11.52 8.00
C GLY A 265 -0.09 10.68 7.75
N ASP A 266 -0.03 9.49 8.36
CA ASP A 266 1.11 8.60 8.18
C ASP A 266 1.16 8.01 6.76
N LEU A 267 0.00 7.74 6.15
CA LEU A 267 -0.08 7.31 4.75
C LEU A 267 0.42 8.40 3.78
N ARG A 268 0.19 9.69 4.08
CA ARG A 268 0.81 10.80 3.34
C ARG A 268 2.34 10.73 3.42
N THR A 269 2.87 10.62 4.64
CA THR A 269 4.32 10.56 4.88
C THR A 269 4.94 9.33 4.20
N TRP A 270 4.29 8.17 4.33
CA TRP A 270 4.72 6.94 3.69
C TRP A 270 4.70 7.02 2.16
N GLY A 271 3.60 7.45 1.57
CA GLY A 271 3.45 7.57 0.10
C GLY A 271 4.55 8.44 -0.51
N ARG A 272 4.87 9.57 0.14
CA ARG A 272 5.99 10.44 -0.27
C ARG A 272 7.35 9.73 -0.13
N ALA A 273 7.58 9.07 0.99
CA ALA A 273 8.85 8.36 1.24
C ALA A 273 9.07 7.22 0.24
N LEU A 274 8.01 6.44 -0.04
CA LEU A 274 8.01 5.36 -1.04
C LEU A 274 8.35 5.91 -2.43
N ALA A 275 7.62 6.93 -2.87
CA ALA A 275 7.76 7.49 -4.20
C ALA A 275 9.12 8.17 -4.46
N ARG A 276 9.73 8.73 -3.42
CA ARG A 276 11.05 9.36 -3.48
C ARG A 276 12.21 8.40 -3.21
N GLY A 277 11.92 7.16 -2.82
CA GLY A 277 12.94 6.18 -2.46
C GLY A 277 13.76 6.58 -1.23
N SER A 278 13.15 7.29 -0.26
CA SER A 278 13.85 7.89 0.89
C SER A 278 14.63 6.89 1.76
N LEU A 279 14.32 5.60 1.64
CA LEU A 279 14.92 4.52 2.42
C LEU A 279 15.81 3.58 1.61
N LEU A 280 16.02 3.85 0.32
CA LEU A 280 16.73 2.99 -0.62
C LEU A 280 17.87 3.75 -1.33
N SER A 281 18.85 3.02 -1.82
CA SER A 281 19.81 3.58 -2.77
C SER A 281 19.11 3.99 -4.08
N LYS A 282 19.64 5.01 -4.76
CA LYS A 282 19.12 5.46 -6.05
C LYS A 282 18.96 4.31 -7.06
N ARG A 283 19.94 3.39 -7.08
CA ARG A 283 19.95 2.22 -7.97
C ARG A 283 18.78 1.28 -7.69
N LEU A 284 18.52 0.94 -6.42
CA LEU A 284 17.42 0.03 -6.08
C LEU A 284 16.06 0.72 -6.19
N HIS A 285 15.95 1.99 -5.85
CA HIS A 285 14.72 2.75 -6.08
C HIS A 285 14.37 2.83 -7.57
N ALA A 286 15.34 3.12 -8.46
CA ALA A 286 15.09 3.08 -9.90
C ALA A 286 14.64 1.69 -10.38
N ARG A 287 15.17 0.61 -9.76
CA ARG A 287 14.72 -0.76 -10.07
C ARG A 287 13.33 -1.05 -9.50
N GLN A 288 13.01 -0.53 -8.32
CA GLN A 288 11.67 -0.64 -7.70
C GLN A 288 10.58 -0.07 -8.61
N LEU A 289 10.87 1.02 -9.31
CA LEU A 289 9.94 1.72 -10.20
C LEU A 289 9.95 1.21 -11.64
N ARG A 290 10.56 0.05 -11.94
CA ARG A 290 10.41 -0.61 -13.24
C ARG A 290 9.10 -1.39 -13.25
N PHE A 291 8.09 -0.81 -13.87
CA PHE A 291 6.74 -1.38 -13.90
C PHE A 291 6.58 -2.41 -15.01
N GLY A 292 6.03 -3.57 -14.65
CA GLY A 292 5.43 -4.49 -15.62
C GLY A 292 3.93 -4.19 -15.74
N PRO A 293 3.33 -4.29 -16.94
CA PRO A 293 1.91 -3.99 -17.14
C PRO A 293 1.03 -5.00 -16.42
N ILE A 294 -0.06 -4.50 -15.82
CA ILE A 294 -1.18 -5.32 -15.35
C ILE A 294 -2.30 -5.15 -16.37
N PRO A 295 -2.82 -6.24 -16.97
CA PRO A 295 -3.98 -6.14 -17.84
C PRO A 295 -5.17 -5.46 -17.13
N ASN A 296 -5.72 -4.43 -17.75
CA ASN A 296 -6.88 -3.67 -17.27
C ASN A 296 -7.90 -3.53 -18.39
N PRO A 297 -8.51 -4.66 -18.83
CA PRO A 297 -9.41 -4.66 -19.98
C PRO A 297 -10.63 -3.75 -19.73
N GLY A 298 -11.00 -2.99 -20.75
CA GLY A 298 -12.13 -2.06 -20.69
C GLY A 298 -11.82 -0.69 -20.03
N SER A 299 -10.59 -0.45 -19.59
CA SER A 299 -10.18 0.84 -19.05
C SER A 299 -9.01 1.42 -19.85
N PRO A 300 -9.04 2.71 -20.22
CA PRO A 300 -7.91 3.38 -20.86
C PRO A 300 -6.75 3.67 -19.89
N ILE A 301 -6.95 3.44 -18.59
CA ILE A 301 -5.96 3.78 -17.57
C ILE A 301 -4.84 2.73 -17.57
N GLU A 302 -3.61 3.17 -17.78
CA GLU A 302 -2.44 2.32 -17.68
C GLU A 302 -2.22 1.90 -16.22
N VAL A 303 -2.18 0.59 -15.99
CA VAL A 303 -1.91 -0.02 -14.69
C VAL A 303 -0.62 -0.80 -14.74
N GLY A 304 0.24 -0.64 -13.75
CA GLY A 304 1.50 -1.36 -13.66
C GLY A 304 1.90 -1.72 -12.24
N TYR A 305 2.77 -2.73 -12.12
CA TYR A 305 3.34 -3.15 -10.85
C TYR A 305 4.86 -3.21 -10.93
N GLY A 306 5.51 -2.51 -10.02
CA GLY A 306 6.95 -2.55 -9.78
C GLY A 306 7.31 -3.51 -8.66
N LEU A 307 8.41 -3.26 -7.95
CA LEU A 307 8.76 -4.09 -6.79
C LEU A 307 8.02 -3.55 -5.54
N GLY A 308 6.76 -3.96 -5.38
CA GLY A 308 5.89 -3.54 -4.28
C GLY A 308 5.32 -2.13 -4.41
N VAL A 309 5.29 -1.61 -5.61
CA VAL A 309 4.72 -0.30 -5.95
C VAL A 309 3.73 -0.46 -7.08
N PHE A 310 2.57 0.15 -6.93
CA PHE A 310 1.51 0.18 -7.93
C PHE A 310 1.58 1.47 -8.72
N LYS A 311 1.31 1.41 -10.04
CA LYS A 311 1.22 2.54 -10.94
C LYS A 311 -0.21 2.64 -11.49
N LEU A 312 -0.78 3.84 -11.49
CA LEU A 312 -2.06 4.15 -12.11
C LEU A 312 -1.92 5.45 -12.91
N GLY A 313 -1.91 5.37 -14.23
CA GLY A 313 -1.47 6.45 -15.08
C GLY A 313 -0.03 6.87 -14.74
N ARG A 314 0.20 8.14 -14.42
CA ARG A 314 1.50 8.68 -13.98
C ARG A 314 1.70 8.65 -12.45
N TRP A 315 0.64 8.31 -11.69
CA TRP A 315 0.70 8.23 -10.24
C TRP A 315 1.31 6.91 -9.79
N ILE A 316 2.11 6.96 -8.74
CA ILE A 316 2.74 5.78 -8.11
C ILE A 316 2.41 5.74 -6.62
N GLY A 317 2.27 4.53 -6.09
CA GLY A 317 1.91 4.32 -4.69
C GLY A 317 1.43 2.90 -4.46
N HIS A 318 0.36 2.74 -3.70
CA HIS A 318 -0.35 1.47 -3.55
C HIS A 318 -1.78 1.71 -3.06
N ASN A 319 -2.70 0.85 -3.45
CA ASN A 319 -4.03 0.75 -2.86
C ASN A 319 -4.12 -0.47 -1.94
N GLY A 320 -5.19 -0.57 -1.19
CA GLY A 320 -5.42 -1.70 -0.31
C GLY A 320 -6.90 -1.98 -0.12
N ALA A 321 -7.25 -3.27 -0.12
CA ALA A 321 -8.56 -3.77 0.25
C ALA A 321 -8.40 -4.94 1.22
N ILE A 322 -9.14 -4.90 2.31
CA ILE A 322 -9.26 -5.97 3.30
C ILE A 322 -10.65 -5.86 3.92
N TYR A 323 -11.19 -6.95 4.42
CA TYR A 323 -12.47 -6.91 5.12
C TYR A 323 -12.56 -5.71 6.06
N GLY A 324 -13.48 -4.80 5.75
CA GLY A 324 -13.76 -3.59 6.49
C GLY A 324 -13.15 -2.30 5.95
N PHE A 325 -12.13 -2.35 5.11
CA PHE A 325 -11.44 -1.12 4.68
C PHE A 325 -10.99 -1.17 3.23
N SER A 326 -11.15 -0.03 2.54
CA SER A 326 -10.49 0.31 1.29
C SER A 326 -9.58 1.52 1.51
N THR A 327 -8.36 1.48 1.02
CA THR A 327 -7.35 2.52 1.23
C THR A 327 -6.55 2.77 -0.04
N ILE A 328 -6.04 3.98 -0.20
CA ILE A 328 -5.12 4.32 -1.28
C ILE A 328 -4.14 5.41 -0.82
N THR A 329 -2.90 5.32 -1.23
CA THR A 329 -1.91 6.40 -1.14
C THR A 329 -1.17 6.50 -2.45
N MET A 330 -1.22 7.67 -3.09
CA MET A 330 -0.64 7.93 -4.40
C MET A 330 0.19 9.20 -4.38
N TYR A 331 1.24 9.22 -5.19
CA TYR A 331 2.14 10.34 -5.39
C TYR A 331 2.35 10.56 -6.89
N LEU A 332 2.30 11.81 -7.35
CA LEU A 332 2.56 12.17 -8.75
C LEU A 332 4.00 12.69 -8.87
N PRO A 333 4.92 11.90 -9.46
CA PRO A 333 6.29 12.34 -9.69
C PRO A 333 6.34 13.60 -10.57
N GLY A 334 7.34 14.45 -10.32
CA GLY A 334 7.51 15.73 -11.05
C GLY A 334 6.72 16.90 -10.46
N THR A 335 5.50 16.68 -9.98
CA THR A 335 4.70 17.75 -9.34
C THR A 335 4.81 17.74 -7.81
N GLY A 336 5.05 16.57 -7.22
CA GLY A 336 5.02 16.37 -5.78
C GLY A 336 3.62 16.25 -5.18
N ALA A 337 2.58 16.18 -6.02
CA ALA A 337 1.21 16.00 -5.58
C ALA A 337 1.02 14.64 -4.90
N GLN A 338 0.19 14.63 -3.86
CA GLN A 338 -0.14 13.46 -3.06
C GLN A 338 -1.64 13.34 -2.90
N PHE A 339 -2.12 12.10 -2.91
CA PHE A 339 -3.51 11.77 -2.62
C PHE A 339 -3.55 10.58 -1.66
N VAL A 340 -4.35 10.69 -0.63
CA VAL A 340 -4.66 9.59 0.29
C VAL A 340 -6.17 9.54 0.48
N ALA A 341 -6.75 8.35 0.38
CA ALA A 341 -8.14 8.15 0.79
C ALA A 341 -8.29 6.85 1.60
N ILE A 342 -9.24 6.89 2.50
CA ILE A 342 -9.63 5.78 3.38
C ILE A 342 -11.15 5.70 3.35
N ALA A 343 -11.68 4.52 3.05
CA ALA A 343 -13.09 4.20 3.17
C ALA A 343 -13.24 3.06 4.18
N ASN A 344 -14.17 3.17 5.10
CA ASN A 344 -14.41 2.18 6.15
C ASN A 344 -15.41 1.09 5.75
N LEU A 345 -15.48 0.82 4.46
CA LEU A 345 -16.20 -0.33 3.88
C LEU A 345 -15.34 -0.97 2.81
N SER A 346 -15.44 -2.26 2.67
CA SER A 346 -14.86 -3.02 1.56
C SER A 346 -15.85 -4.00 0.97
N THR A 347 -15.62 -4.35 -0.30
CA THR A 347 -16.21 -5.47 -1.03
C THR A 347 -15.06 -6.34 -1.56
N ASN A 348 -15.32 -7.43 -2.24
CA ASN A 348 -14.26 -8.30 -2.79
C ASN A 348 -13.37 -7.57 -3.81
N PHE A 349 -13.95 -6.68 -4.61
CA PHE A 349 -13.24 -5.85 -5.58
C PHE A 349 -13.28 -4.36 -5.18
N SER A 350 -12.87 -4.07 -3.95
CA SER A 350 -12.95 -2.73 -3.37
C SER A 350 -12.28 -1.67 -4.24
N THR A 351 -13.10 -0.84 -4.87
CA THR A 351 -12.66 0.30 -5.69
C THR A 351 -12.94 1.64 -5.03
N GLN A 352 -13.65 1.69 -3.90
CA GLN A 352 -14.18 2.89 -3.27
C GLN A 352 -13.17 4.06 -3.26
N THR A 353 -11.95 3.81 -2.82
CA THR A 353 -10.91 4.85 -2.77
C THR A 353 -10.32 5.18 -4.14
N ILE A 354 -10.34 4.23 -5.08
CA ILE A 354 -9.97 4.46 -6.49
C ILE A 354 -11.02 5.32 -7.17
N ASP A 355 -12.30 5.07 -6.90
CA ASP A 355 -13.43 5.80 -7.48
C ASP A 355 -13.53 7.25 -6.96
N VAL A 356 -12.99 7.53 -5.79
CA VAL A 356 -12.73 8.92 -5.35
C VAL A 356 -11.48 9.48 -6.03
N PHE A 357 -10.40 8.71 -6.10
CA PHE A 357 -9.10 9.16 -6.58
C PHE A 357 -9.12 9.55 -8.05
N VAL A 358 -9.65 8.69 -8.93
CA VAL A 358 -9.54 8.86 -10.39
C VAL A 358 -10.19 10.15 -10.88
N PRO A 359 -11.45 10.48 -10.53
CA PRO A 359 -12.08 11.74 -10.95
C PRO A 359 -11.32 12.98 -10.42
N VAL A 360 -10.89 12.93 -9.17
CA VAL A 360 -10.16 14.04 -8.53
C VAL A 360 -8.80 14.24 -9.19
N ALA A 361 -8.05 13.17 -9.47
CA ALA A 361 -6.76 13.25 -10.14
C ALA A 361 -6.88 13.79 -11.57
N ARG A 362 -7.93 13.39 -12.31
CA ARG A 362 -8.21 13.91 -13.68
C ARG A 362 -8.51 15.40 -13.67
N ARG A 363 -9.31 15.86 -12.71
CA ARG A 363 -9.68 17.27 -12.61
C ARG A 363 -8.48 18.15 -12.22
N LEU A 364 -7.74 17.75 -11.19
CA LEU A 364 -6.68 18.60 -10.62
C LEU A 364 -5.35 18.47 -11.36
N TYR A 365 -5.11 17.35 -12.02
CA TYR A 365 -3.88 17.05 -12.75
C TYR A 365 -4.21 16.40 -14.10
N PRO A 366 -4.77 17.16 -15.06
CA PRO A 366 -5.14 16.66 -16.37
C PRO A 366 -3.99 15.93 -17.06
N GLY A 367 -4.27 14.81 -17.71
CA GLY A 367 -3.27 13.98 -18.39
C GLY A 367 -2.37 13.16 -17.45
N SER A 368 -2.70 13.12 -16.14
CA SER A 368 -1.97 12.26 -15.18
C SER A 368 -2.55 10.85 -15.06
N ILE A 369 -3.80 10.67 -15.51
CA ILE A 369 -4.54 9.40 -15.57
C ILE A 369 -5.29 9.31 -16.90
#